data_4d872aa29934b44a73488c68b6240653
#
_entry.id   4d872aa29934b44a73488c68b6240653
#
_cell.length_a   1.000
_cell.length_b   1.000
_cell.length_c   1.000
_cell.angle_alpha   90.00
_cell.angle_beta   90.00
_cell.angle_gamma   90.00
#
_symmetry.space_group_name_H-M   'P 1'
#
loop_
_entity.id
_entity.type
_entity.pdbx_description
1 polymer ?
#
loop_
_entity_poly.entity_id
_entity_poly.type
_entity_poly.pdbx_seq_one_letter_code
_entity_poly.pdbx_strand_id
1 'polypeptide(L)'
;MAKHQPDNQAQFRRFENFTELTHTLVSEWMHLIDDASQSKRTAAFALAGGSTPAPIYRELDQALAQRATANVLLTATDERWVHDNDPQSNEGLFKKCLSQSVGKQWHLVSLKNAANTPEVAMEAINERLQKQLPERFCAVLLGMGADGHIASLFPGAPVQADGLDCLAAVHPQTHQTRISLSLPRILQTEKIWLVITGNEKREVFENALSSDLPIGNLLKQAQCQIEVFWCP
;
A
#
# COMPACT_ATOMS: atom_id res chain seq x y z
N MET A 1 -15.27 -30.96 14.64
CA MET A 1 -14.06 -30.28 14.14
C MET A 1 -14.26 -28.79 14.32
N ALA A 2 -13.69 -28.21 15.37
CA ALA A 2 -13.76 -26.78 15.65
C ALA A 2 -12.95 -26.06 14.57
N LYS A 3 -13.59 -25.20 13.78
CA LYS A 3 -12.92 -24.27 12.87
C LYS A 3 -12.12 -23.32 13.76
N HIS A 4 -10.82 -23.42 13.70
CA HIS A 4 -9.90 -22.41 14.23
C HIS A 4 -10.21 -21.13 13.47
N GLN A 5 -10.97 -20.21 14.05
CA GLN A 5 -10.96 -18.82 13.65
C GLN A 5 -9.58 -18.29 14.04
N PRO A 6 -8.78 -17.79 13.11
CA PRO A 6 -7.58 -17.08 13.52
C PRO A 6 -8.05 -15.83 14.28
N ASP A 7 -7.51 -15.64 15.49
CA ASP A 7 -7.59 -14.39 16.25
C ASP A 7 -6.83 -13.26 15.51
N ASN A 8 -7.21 -12.99 14.28
CA ASN A 8 -6.61 -11.97 13.44
C ASN A 8 -7.36 -10.65 13.65
N GLN A 9 -7.44 -10.22 14.92
CA GLN A 9 -7.90 -8.88 15.22
C GLN A 9 -6.79 -7.90 14.82
N ALA A 10 -7.16 -6.90 14.00
CA ALA A 10 -6.26 -5.81 13.68
C ALA A 10 -5.79 -5.13 14.98
N GLN A 11 -4.48 -5.00 15.14
CA GLN A 11 -3.91 -4.32 16.28
C GLN A 11 -4.06 -2.81 16.09
N PHE A 12 -4.91 -2.19 16.89
CA PHE A 12 -5.12 -0.74 16.84
C PHE A 12 -4.09 -0.03 17.73
N ARG A 13 -3.27 0.82 17.11
CA ARG A 13 -2.21 1.60 17.76
C ARG A 13 -2.55 3.08 17.73
N ARG A 14 -2.64 3.67 18.90
CA ARG A 14 -2.98 5.08 19.09
C ARG A 14 -1.70 5.89 19.35
N PHE A 15 -1.56 6.98 18.64
CA PHE A 15 -0.45 7.93 18.80
C PHE A 15 -1.00 9.31 19.17
N GLU A 16 -0.22 10.08 19.92
CA GLU A 16 -0.61 11.44 20.32
C GLU A 16 -0.64 12.39 19.13
N ASN A 17 0.27 12.18 18.16
CA ASN A 17 0.39 13.00 16.97
C ASN A 17 1.01 12.22 15.81
N PHE A 18 0.96 12.84 14.63
CA PHE A 18 1.45 12.22 13.40
C PHE A 18 2.97 12.04 13.38
N THR A 19 3.73 12.87 14.08
CA THR A 19 5.20 12.75 14.17
C THR A 19 5.60 11.46 14.90
N GLU A 20 5.00 11.20 16.06
CA GLU A 20 5.23 9.96 16.82
C GLU A 20 4.86 8.71 16.00
N LEU A 21 3.69 8.76 15.33
CA LEU A 21 3.26 7.71 14.40
C LEU A 21 4.32 7.46 13.33
N THR A 22 4.80 8.53 12.69
CA THR A 22 5.79 8.46 11.61
C THR A 22 7.10 7.82 12.09
N HIS A 23 7.66 8.29 13.21
CA HIS A 23 8.88 7.73 13.77
C HIS A 23 8.75 6.24 14.08
N THR A 24 7.64 5.84 14.68
CA THR A 24 7.39 4.44 15.01
C THR A 24 7.30 3.59 13.75
N LEU A 25 6.53 4.02 12.76
CA LEU A 25 6.33 3.27 11.52
C LEU A 25 7.65 3.17 10.72
N VAL A 26 8.43 4.24 10.63
CA VAL A 26 9.73 4.22 9.95
C VAL A 26 10.71 3.28 10.65
N SER A 27 10.74 3.26 11.98
CA SER A 27 11.57 2.31 12.74
C SER A 27 11.22 0.86 12.40
N GLU A 28 9.93 0.52 12.40
CA GLU A 28 9.48 -0.83 12.03
C GLU A 28 9.79 -1.18 10.57
N TRP A 29 9.66 -0.21 9.69
CA TRP A 29 10.00 -0.39 8.28
C TRP A 29 11.48 -0.74 8.09
N MET A 30 12.36 0.01 8.79
CA MET A 30 13.79 -0.27 8.76
C MET A 30 14.12 -1.67 9.29
N HIS A 31 13.43 -2.14 10.33
CA HIS A 31 13.58 -3.52 10.83
C HIS A 31 13.22 -4.55 9.76
N LEU A 32 12.10 -4.39 9.03
CA LEU A 32 11.73 -5.31 7.96
C LEU A 32 12.77 -5.34 6.82
N ILE A 33 13.37 -4.20 6.50
CA ILE A 33 14.45 -4.12 5.51
C ILE A 33 15.68 -4.88 6.00
N ASP A 34 16.05 -4.70 7.27
CA ASP A 34 17.19 -5.38 7.88
C ASP A 34 16.98 -6.90 7.94
N ASP A 35 15.79 -7.34 8.36
CA ASP A 35 15.43 -8.77 8.43
C ASP A 35 15.47 -9.44 7.04
N ALA A 36 14.94 -8.75 6.03
CA ALA A 36 15.01 -9.23 4.66
C ALA A 36 16.47 -9.34 4.19
N SER A 37 17.30 -8.34 4.48
CA SER A 37 18.73 -8.33 4.14
C SER A 37 19.49 -9.47 4.83
N GLN A 38 19.29 -9.67 6.13
CA GLN A 38 19.91 -10.76 6.90
C GLN A 38 19.50 -12.14 6.37
N SER A 39 18.23 -12.27 5.97
CA SER A 39 17.69 -13.50 5.37
C SER A 39 18.03 -13.65 3.88
N LYS A 40 18.81 -12.75 3.30
CA LYS A 40 19.15 -12.71 1.86
C LYS A 40 17.89 -12.73 0.96
N ARG A 41 16.80 -12.13 1.41
CA ARG A 41 15.57 -11.95 0.65
C ARG A 41 15.52 -10.53 0.09
N THR A 42 14.81 -10.35 -1.00
CA THR A 42 14.49 -9.00 -1.51
C THR A 42 13.37 -8.40 -0.65
N ALA A 43 13.63 -7.27 -0.03
CA ALA A 43 12.61 -6.50 0.65
C ALA A 43 11.68 -5.87 -0.40
N ALA A 44 10.37 -6.11 -0.32
CA ALA A 44 9.39 -5.56 -1.25
C ALA A 44 8.20 -4.97 -0.49
N PHE A 45 7.74 -3.79 -0.93
CA PHE A 45 6.64 -3.07 -0.30
C PHE A 45 5.68 -2.51 -1.34
N ALA A 46 4.39 -2.49 -1.00
CA ALA A 46 3.38 -1.76 -1.75
C ALA A 46 2.92 -0.54 -0.94
N LEU A 47 2.88 0.63 -1.56
CA LEU A 47 2.78 1.92 -0.90
C LEU A 47 1.55 2.71 -1.34
N ALA A 48 0.79 3.23 -0.38
CA ALA A 48 -0.29 4.16 -0.64
C ALA A 48 0.23 5.52 -1.11
N GLY A 49 -0.52 6.14 -2.02
CA GLY A 49 -0.33 7.54 -2.36
C GLY A 49 -1.01 8.51 -1.39
N GLY A 50 -1.01 9.79 -1.76
CA GLY A 50 -1.68 10.85 -1.02
C GLY A 50 -0.79 11.65 -0.09
N SER A 51 -1.38 12.67 0.54
CA SER A 51 -0.64 13.60 1.40
C SER A 51 -0.28 13.02 2.76
N THR A 52 -1.11 12.13 3.30
CA THR A 52 -0.91 11.54 4.63
C THR A 52 0.40 10.73 4.73
N PRO A 53 0.75 9.81 3.82
CA PRO A 53 1.98 9.04 3.95
C PRO A 53 3.24 9.80 3.47
N ALA A 54 3.11 10.94 2.80
CA ALA A 54 4.26 11.67 2.26
C ALA A 54 5.34 12.05 3.30
N PRO A 55 5.02 12.51 4.53
CA PRO A 55 6.02 12.73 5.57
C PRO A 55 6.74 11.46 5.99
N ILE A 56 6.03 10.32 6.06
CA ILE A 56 6.60 9.00 6.39
C ILE A 56 7.68 8.63 5.37
N TYR A 57 7.38 8.83 4.07
CA TYR A 57 8.35 8.52 3.01
C TYR A 57 9.59 9.41 3.05
N ARG A 58 9.46 10.70 3.41
CA ARG A 58 10.63 11.59 3.54
C ARG A 58 11.53 11.18 4.71
N GLU A 59 10.95 10.79 5.83
CA GLU A 59 11.73 10.32 6.98
C GLU A 59 12.41 8.98 6.68
N LEU A 60 11.72 8.07 6.01
CA LEU A 60 12.28 6.82 5.53
C LEU A 60 13.45 7.04 4.56
N ASP A 61 13.32 8.02 3.64
CA ASP A 61 14.39 8.39 2.70
C ASP A 61 15.67 8.85 3.44
N GLN A 62 15.50 9.65 4.49
CA GLN A 62 16.62 10.09 5.33
C GLN A 62 17.28 8.92 6.08
N ALA A 63 16.49 7.99 6.62
CA ALA A 63 16.99 6.82 7.31
C ALA A 63 17.76 5.88 6.35
N LEU A 64 17.25 5.69 5.14
CA LEU A 64 17.88 4.85 4.12
C LEU A 64 19.14 5.49 3.51
N ALA A 65 19.16 6.80 3.35
CA ALA A 65 20.31 7.51 2.79
C ALA A 65 21.59 7.30 3.62
N GLN A 66 21.46 6.93 4.89
CA GLN A 66 22.58 6.63 5.79
C GLN A 66 23.05 5.16 5.68
N ARG A 67 22.38 4.32 4.90
CA ARG A 67 22.74 2.91 4.73
C ARG A 67 23.63 2.70 3.52
N ALA A 68 24.60 1.80 3.65
CA ALA A 68 25.56 1.52 2.58
C ALA A 68 24.92 0.78 1.38
N THR A 69 24.01 -0.15 1.64
CA THR A 69 23.30 -0.93 0.61
C THR A 69 21.94 -1.38 1.11
N ALA A 70 20.90 -1.14 0.32
CA ALA A 70 19.61 -1.80 0.46
C ALA A 70 19.10 -2.11 -0.96
N ASN A 71 18.64 -3.33 -1.19
CA ASN A 71 17.97 -3.70 -2.44
C ASN A 71 16.48 -3.86 -2.12
N VAL A 72 15.74 -2.78 -2.28
CA VAL A 72 14.33 -2.72 -1.92
C VAL A 72 13.50 -2.49 -3.17
N LEU A 73 12.48 -3.32 -3.38
CA LEU A 73 11.48 -3.12 -4.41
C LEU A 73 10.26 -2.41 -3.82
N LEU A 74 9.72 -1.47 -4.56
CA LEU A 74 8.47 -0.84 -4.20
C LEU A 74 7.53 -0.76 -5.39
N THR A 75 6.24 -0.80 -5.12
CA THR A 75 5.19 -0.52 -6.08
C THR A 75 4.10 0.34 -5.41
N ALA A 76 3.26 1.00 -6.17
CA ALA A 76 2.09 1.67 -5.63
C ALA A 76 0.99 0.64 -5.30
N THR A 77 0.15 0.90 -4.29
CA THR A 77 -1.08 0.14 -4.08
C THR A 77 -2.13 0.47 -5.13
N ASP A 78 -2.09 1.70 -5.63
CA ASP A 78 -2.88 2.18 -6.75
C ASP A 78 -2.18 3.36 -7.42
N GLU A 79 -2.54 3.64 -8.66
CA GLU A 79 -2.02 4.78 -9.38
C GLU A 79 -3.13 5.45 -10.20
N ARG A 80 -3.02 6.77 -10.34
CA ARG A 80 -3.88 7.58 -11.19
C ARG A 80 -3.34 7.51 -12.61
N TRP A 81 -4.22 7.28 -13.59
CA TRP A 81 -3.80 7.18 -14.98
C TRP A 81 -3.57 8.59 -15.56
N VAL A 82 -2.51 9.20 -15.10
CA VAL A 82 -2.05 10.56 -15.47
C VAL A 82 -0.58 10.52 -15.85
N HIS A 83 -0.07 11.61 -16.42
CA HIS A 83 1.35 11.71 -16.73
C HIS A 83 2.22 11.64 -15.46
N ASP A 84 3.45 11.13 -15.58
CA ASP A 84 4.37 10.94 -14.44
C ASP A 84 4.66 12.21 -13.64
N ASN A 85 4.66 13.36 -14.31
CA ASN A 85 4.90 14.67 -13.67
C ASN A 85 3.62 15.32 -13.11
N ASP A 86 2.46 14.67 -13.26
CA ASP A 86 1.22 15.18 -12.69
C ASP A 86 1.28 15.11 -11.17
N PRO A 87 0.89 16.19 -10.44
CA PRO A 87 0.91 16.20 -9.00
C PRO A 87 -0.01 15.15 -8.34
N GLN A 88 -0.92 14.55 -9.12
CA GLN A 88 -1.78 13.47 -8.67
C GLN A 88 -1.13 12.09 -8.80
N SER A 89 0.01 11.96 -9.49
CA SER A 89 0.71 10.68 -9.63
C SER A 89 1.29 10.20 -8.29
N ASN A 90 0.92 8.99 -7.87
CA ASN A 90 1.49 8.35 -6.69
C ASN A 90 2.96 7.98 -6.90
N GLU A 91 3.31 7.47 -8.08
CA GLU A 91 4.70 7.18 -8.43
C GLU A 91 5.55 8.46 -8.50
N GLY A 92 4.96 9.57 -8.96
CA GLY A 92 5.58 10.90 -8.92
C GLY A 92 5.84 11.37 -7.48
N LEU A 93 4.89 11.12 -6.56
CA LEU A 93 5.04 11.38 -5.14
C LEU A 93 6.21 10.58 -4.55
N PHE A 94 6.31 9.28 -4.86
CA PHE A 94 7.40 8.44 -4.35
C PHE A 94 8.76 8.93 -4.85
N LYS A 95 8.91 9.21 -6.14
CA LYS A 95 10.14 9.77 -6.73
C LYS A 95 10.56 11.06 -6.04
N LYS A 96 9.59 11.91 -5.66
CA LYS A 96 9.84 13.17 -4.97
C LYS A 96 10.20 12.98 -3.49
N CYS A 97 9.50 12.09 -2.78
CA CYS A 97 9.69 11.89 -1.34
C CYS A 97 10.91 11.01 -1.02
N LEU A 98 11.25 10.06 -1.90
CA LEU A 98 12.36 9.11 -1.76
C LEU A 98 13.56 9.49 -2.67
N SER A 99 13.76 10.78 -2.90
CA SER A 99 14.67 11.29 -3.94
C SER A 99 16.15 10.94 -3.73
N GLN A 100 16.58 10.70 -2.48
CA GLN A 100 17.96 10.33 -2.16
C GLN A 100 18.23 8.83 -2.35
N SER A 101 17.22 7.99 -2.16
CA SER A 101 17.33 6.54 -2.13
C SER A 101 16.72 5.84 -3.36
N VAL A 102 15.75 6.45 -4.05
CA VAL A 102 15.17 5.86 -5.27
C VAL A 102 16.20 5.77 -6.40
N GLY A 103 16.28 4.61 -7.03
CA GLY A 103 17.23 4.30 -8.10
C GLY A 103 18.63 3.93 -7.62
N LYS A 104 18.91 4.07 -6.33
CA LYS A 104 20.15 3.60 -5.68
C LYS A 104 19.87 2.42 -4.76
N GLN A 105 18.90 2.55 -3.89
CA GLN A 105 18.51 1.57 -2.87
C GLN A 105 17.11 1.03 -3.08
N TRP A 106 16.27 1.78 -3.82
CA TRP A 106 14.92 1.42 -4.18
C TRP A 106 14.75 1.30 -5.68
N HIS A 107 14.02 0.29 -6.08
CA HIS A 107 13.60 0.11 -7.46
C HIS A 107 12.09 0.14 -7.52
N LEU A 108 11.54 1.07 -8.31
CA LEU A 108 10.11 1.21 -8.51
C LEU A 108 9.63 0.23 -9.58
N VAL A 109 8.74 -0.68 -9.21
CA VAL A 109 7.98 -1.51 -10.14
C VAL A 109 6.68 -0.78 -10.46
N SER A 110 6.63 -0.16 -11.63
CA SER A 110 5.56 0.77 -12.02
C SER A 110 4.25 0.06 -12.32
N LEU A 111 3.13 0.66 -11.90
CA LEU A 111 1.76 0.32 -12.32
C LEU A 111 1.34 1.02 -13.61
N LYS A 112 2.26 1.71 -14.30
CA LYS A 112 1.97 2.42 -15.55
C LYS A 112 2.83 1.95 -16.70
N ASN A 113 2.37 2.20 -17.90
CA ASN A 113 3.12 2.12 -19.15
C ASN A 113 2.62 3.19 -20.12
N ALA A 114 3.05 3.12 -21.38
CA ALA A 114 2.68 4.10 -22.41
C ALA A 114 1.28 3.86 -23.04
N ALA A 115 0.49 2.90 -22.56
CA ALA A 115 -0.85 2.68 -23.06
C ALA A 115 -1.80 3.84 -22.72
N ASN A 116 -2.80 4.06 -23.55
CA ASN A 116 -3.74 5.16 -23.38
C ASN A 116 -4.67 4.97 -22.18
N THR A 117 -4.96 3.74 -21.81
CA THR A 117 -5.86 3.40 -20.70
C THR A 117 -5.29 2.23 -19.87
N PRO A 118 -5.66 2.12 -18.58
CA PRO A 118 -5.21 1.02 -17.75
C PRO A 118 -5.72 -0.35 -18.21
N GLU A 119 -6.91 -0.42 -18.84
CA GLU A 119 -7.46 -1.67 -19.37
C GLU A 119 -6.55 -2.28 -20.44
N VAL A 120 -6.04 -1.41 -21.34
CA VAL A 120 -5.08 -1.84 -22.38
C VAL A 120 -3.71 -2.21 -21.79
N ALA A 121 -3.36 -1.59 -20.67
CA ALA A 121 -2.07 -1.79 -20.01
C ALA A 121 -2.02 -3.03 -19.10
N MET A 122 -3.17 -3.54 -18.65
CA MET A 122 -3.28 -4.51 -17.55
C MET A 122 -2.45 -5.77 -17.75
N GLU A 123 -2.50 -6.40 -18.92
CA GLU A 123 -1.75 -7.63 -19.19
C GLU A 123 -0.24 -7.42 -18.99
N ALA A 124 0.32 -6.40 -19.64
CA ALA A 124 1.73 -6.08 -19.54
C ALA A 124 2.17 -5.66 -18.12
N ILE A 125 1.27 -5.00 -17.37
CA ILE A 125 1.53 -4.62 -15.99
C ILE A 125 1.50 -5.87 -15.09
N ASN A 126 0.52 -6.75 -15.25
CA ASN A 126 0.46 -8.02 -14.51
C ASN A 126 1.71 -8.88 -14.73
N GLU A 127 2.13 -9.04 -15.97
CA GLU A 127 3.39 -9.74 -16.28
C GLU A 127 4.60 -9.09 -15.59
N ARG A 128 4.66 -7.76 -15.57
CA ARG A 128 5.73 -7.03 -14.88
C ARG A 128 5.71 -7.28 -13.38
N LEU A 129 4.53 -7.19 -12.73
CA LEU A 129 4.39 -7.42 -11.30
C LEU A 129 4.84 -8.83 -10.92
N GLN A 130 4.35 -9.84 -11.64
CA GLN A 130 4.69 -11.24 -11.41
C GLN A 130 6.17 -11.54 -11.64
N LYS A 131 6.80 -10.88 -12.61
CA LYS A 131 8.21 -11.08 -12.94
C LYS A 131 9.18 -10.36 -12.01
N GLN A 132 8.82 -9.19 -11.53
CA GLN A 132 9.73 -8.29 -10.80
C GLN A 132 9.48 -8.24 -9.29
N LEU A 133 8.28 -8.53 -8.84
CA LEU A 133 7.95 -8.56 -7.40
C LEU A 133 7.96 -9.99 -6.86
N PRO A 134 8.33 -10.18 -5.59
CA PRO A 134 8.17 -11.47 -4.94
C PRO A 134 6.68 -11.80 -4.77
N GLU A 135 6.39 -13.07 -4.54
CA GLU A 135 5.02 -13.55 -4.27
C GLU A 135 4.39 -12.81 -3.07
N ARG A 136 5.17 -12.54 -2.02
CA ARG A 136 4.70 -11.82 -0.83
C ARG A 136 5.51 -10.55 -0.60
N PHE A 137 4.81 -9.47 -0.29
CA PHE A 137 5.43 -8.24 0.23
C PHE A 137 5.89 -8.44 1.68
N CYS A 138 6.93 -7.72 2.10
CA CYS A 138 7.27 -7.59 3.52
C CYS A 138 6.19 -6.81 4.26
N ALA A 139 5.72 -5.72 3.66
CA ALA A 139 4.55 -5.00 4.14
C ALA A 139 3.81 -4.28 3.01
N VAL A 140 2.51 -4.07 3.23
CA VAL A 140 1.66 -3.19 2.41
C VAL A 140 1.22 -2.02 3.30
N LEU A 141 1.56 -0.79 2.90
CA LEU A 141 1.09 0.42 3.55
C LEU A 141 -0.15 0.92 2.82
N LEU A 142 -1.26 1.00 3.54
CA LEU A 142 -2.56 1.47 3.05
C LEU A 142 -2.98 2.76 3.76
N GLY A 143 -3.62 3.63 3.01
CA GLY A 143 -4.56 4.60 3.56
C GLY A 143 -5.99 4.08 3.43
N MET A 144 -6.94 4.80 3.99
CA MET A 144 -8.37 4.53 3.85
C MET A 144 -9.12 5.83 3.58
N GLY A 145 -10.08 5.79 2.65
CA GLY A 145 -11.03 6.88 2.45
C GLY A 145 -12.10 6.95 3.55
N ALA A 146 -12.79 8.05 3.66
CA ALA A 146 -13.94 8.19 4.57
C ALA A 146 -15.12 7.28 4.19
N ASP A 147 -15.16 6.83 2.93
CA ASP A 147 -16.13 5.86 2.40
C ASP A 147 -15.66 4.40 2.58
N GLY A 148 -14.53 4.16 3.22
CA GLY A 148 -13.96 2.84 3.47
C GLY A 148 -13.23 2.20 2.28
N HIS A 149 -12.94 2.96 1.20
CA HIS A 149 -12.08 2.46 0.13
C HIS A 149 -10.63 2.33 0.60
N ILE A 150 -9.91 1.37 0.05
CA ILE A 150 -8.46 1.19 0.18
C ILE A 150 -7.85 1.07 -1.23
N ALA A 151 -6.63 1.58 -1.43
CA ALA A 151 -6.06 1.71 -2.78
C ALA A 151 -7.06 2.40 -3.72
N SER A 152 -7.37 1.85 -4.90
CA SER A 152 -8.52 2.28 -5.72
C SER A 152 -9.60 1.18 -5.82
N LEU A 153 -9.79 0.42 -4.73
CA LEU A 153 -10.90 -0.49 -4.53
C LEU A 153 -12.04 0.26 -3.85
N PHE A 154 -13.06 0.62 -4.63
CA PHE A 154 -14.16 1.45 -4.16
C PHE A 154 -15.38 0.62 -3.72
N PRO A 155 -16.24 1.13 -2.81
CA PRO A 155 -17.48 0.46 -2.44
C PRO A 155 -18.34 0.17 -3.67
N GLY A 156 -18.87 -1.06 -3.78
CA GLY A 156 -19.71 -1.52 -4.89
C GLY A 156 -18.98 -1.83 -6.19
N ALA A 157 -17.66 -1.58 -6.26
CA ALA A 157 -16.84 -1.95 -7.41
C ALA A 157 -16.15 -3.31 -7.20
N PRO A 158 -15.70 -3.98 -8.27
CA PRO A 158 -14.91 -5.21 -8.16
C PRO A 158 -13.63 -4.98 -7.34
N VAL A 159 -13.35 -5.85 -6.39
CA VAL A 159 -12.11 -5.84 -5.59
C VAL A 159 -11.14 -6.94 -6.03
N GLN A 160 -11.60 -7.82 -6.92
CA GLN A 160 -10.85 -8.95 -7.46
C GLN A 160 -10.81 -8.85 -8.98
N ALA A 161 -9.78 -9.41 -9.57
CA ALA A 161 -9.60 -9.51 -11.01
C ALA A 161 -9.07 -10.93 -11.30
N ASP A 162 -9.92 -11.87 -11.60
CA ASP A 162 -9.72 -13.29 -11.98
C ASP A 162 -8.25 -13.75 -12.13
N GLY A 163 -7.53 -13.85 -11.01
CA GLY A 163 -6.12 -14.26 -10.98
C GLY A 163 -5.11 -13.16 -11.35
N LEU A 164 -5.54 -11.92 -11.56
CA LEU A 164 -4.67 -10.80 -11.86
C LEU A 164 -4.24 -10.05 -10.58
N ASP A 165 -3.00 -9.56 -10.58
CA ASP A 165 -2.42 -8.78 -9.49
C ASP A 165 -2.95 -7.34 -9.44
N CYS A 166 -3.44 -6.82 -10.56
CA CYS A 166 -4.02 -5.48 -10.64
C CYS A 166 -5.29 -5.44 -11.48
N LEU A 167 -6.07 -4.39 -11.30
CA LEU A 167 -7.31 -4.11 -12.01
C LEU A 167 -7.44 -2.62 -12.36
N ALA A 168 -8.12 -2.33 -13.46
CA ALA A 168 -8.52 -0.98 -13.80
C ALA A 168 -9.66 -0.53 -12.88
N ALA A 169 -9.66 0.73 -12.49
CA ALA A 169 -10.67 1.32 -11.63
C ALA A 169 -11.01 2.74 -12.07
N VAL A 170 -12.21 3.20 -11.71
CA VAL A 170 -12.66 4.57 -11.95
C VAL A 170 -13.14 5.15 -10.63
N HIS A 171 -12.64 6.32 -10.27
CA HIS A 171 -13.07 6.99 -9.05
C HIS A 171 -14.56 7.39 -9.17
N PRO A 172 -15.43 6.98 -8.22
CA PRO A 172 -16.88 7.10 -8.40
C PRO A 172 -17.39 8.54 -8.53
N GLN A 173 -16.71 9.52 -7.92
CA GLN A 173 -17.14 10.91 -7.94
C GLN A 173 -16.42 11.74 -9.01
N THR A 174 -15.10 11.56 -9.16
CA THR A 174 -14.29 12.38 -10.07
C THR A 174 -14.16 11.79 -11.47
N HIS A 175 -14.60 10.54 -11.65
CA HIS A 175 -14.45 9.75 -12.89
C HIS A 175 -12.99 9.63 -13.37
N GLN A 176 -12.03 9.86 -12.47
CA GLN A 176 -10.62 9.71 -12.75
C GLN A 176 -10.28 8.24 -12.93
N THR A 177 -9.69 7.91 -14.04
CA THR A 177 -9.22 6.56 -14.35
C THR A 177 -8.00 6.22 -13.51
N ARG A 178 -7.95 4.99 -13.01
CA ARG A 178 -6.93 4.48 -12.10
C ARG A 178 -6.58 3.03 -12.41
N ILE A 179 -5.46 2.59 -11.88
CA ILE A 179 -5.11 1.18 -11.75
C ILE A 179 -4.84 0.89 -10.28
N SER A 180 -5.29 -0.26 -9.79
CA SER A 180 -5.14 -0.68 -8.39
C SER A 180 -4.56 -2.08 -8.31
N LEU A 181 -3.75 -2.36 -7.30
CA LEU A 181 -3.54 -3.75 -6.90
C LEU A 181 -4.89 -4.36 -6.53
N SER A 182 -5.10 -5.61 -6.89
CA SER A 182 -6.28 -6.37 -6.50
C SER A 182 -6.24 -6.71 -5.00
N LEU A 183 -7.38 -6.93 -4.37
CA LEU A 183 -7.42 -7.34 -2.96
C LEU A 183 -6.62 -8.62 -2.70
N PRO A 184 -6.71 -9.69 -3.52
CA PRO A 184 -5.85 -10.85 -3.36
C PRO A 184 -4.35 -10.51 -3.36
N ARG A 185 -3.91 -9.59 -4.25
CA ARG A 185 -2.50 -9.19 -4.31
C ARG A 185 -2.07 -8.39 -3.08
N ILE A 186 -2.91 -7.48 -2.59
CA ILE A 186 -2.69 -6.74 -1.34
C ILE A 186 -2.55 -7.70 -0.16
N LEU A 187 -3.34 -8.77 -0.12
CA LEU A 187 -3.31 -9.77 0.93
C LEU A 187 -2.10 -10.71 0.88
N GLN A 188 -1.37 -10.76 -0.23
CA GLN A 188 -0.10 -11.49 -0.35
C GLN A 188 1.04 -10.69 0.29
N THR A 189 0.99 -10.56 1.60
CA THR A 189 1.97 -9.81 2.40
C THR A 189 2.21 -10.48 3.75
N GLU A 190 3.34 -10.16 4.39
CA GLU A 190 3.64 -10.58 5.76
C GLU A 190 2.91 -9.68 6.76
N LYS A 191 2.73 -8.37 6.43
CA LYS A 191 2.14 -7.36 7.30
C LYS A 191 1.36 -6.31 6.51
N ILE A 192 0.28 -5.80 7.08
CA ILE A 192 -0.45 -4.64 6.57
C ILE A 192 -0.37 -3.52 7.60
N TRP A 193 0.10 -2.35 7.16
CA TRP A 193 0.03 -1.11 7.90
C TRP A 193 -1.08 -0.24 7.33
N LEU A 194 -2.11 0.00 8.13
CA LEU A 194 -3.19 0.94 7.79
C LEU A 194 -2.96 2.25 8.53
N VAL A 195 -2.68 3.32 7.80
CA VAL A 195 -2.46 4.65 8.37
C VAL A 195 -3.71 5.51 8.17
N ILE A 196 -4.35 5.88 9.25
CA ILE A 196 -5.54 6.73 9.25
C ILE A 196 -5.42 7.85 10.28
N THR A 197 -5.99 9.02 9.98
CA THR A 197 -6.01 10.19 10.87
C THR A 197 -7.43 10.71 11.06
N GLY A 198 -7.69 11.26 12.23
CA GLY A 198 -8.99 11.82 12.58
C GLY A 198 -10.03 10.78 13.03
N ASN A 199 -11.09 11.27 13.68
CA ASN A 199 -12.12 10.41 14.26
C ASN A 199 -13.06 9.82 13.21
N GLU A 200 -13.36 10.55 12.13
CA GLU A 200 -14.23 10.07 11.05
C GLU A 200 -13.74 8.73 10.47
N LYS A 201 -12.46 8.66 10.09
CA LYS A 201 -11.89 7.43 9.54
C LYS A 201 -11.78 6.33 10.59
N ARG A 202 -11.53 6.68 11.83
CA ARG A 202 -11.55 5.72 12.93
C ARG A 202 -12.92 5.07 13.07
N GLU A 203 -14.00 5.84 13.07
CA GLU A 203 -15.38 5.32 13.16
C GLU A 203 -15.71 4.39 11.99
N VAL A 204 -15.30 4.75 10.76
CA VAL A 204 -15.47 3.88 9.59
C VAL A 204 -14.72 2.56 9.78
N PHE A 205 -13.49 2.61 10.28
CA PHE A 205 -12.69 1.41 10.53
C PHE A 205 -13.30 0.53 11.63
N GLU A 206 -13.72 1.11 12.76
CA GLU A 206 -14.33 0.38 13.88
C GLU A 206 -15.62 -0.38 13.47
N ASN A 207 -16.35 0.14 12.48
CA ASN A 207 -17.56 -0.47 11.93
C ASN A 207 -17.30 -1.34 10.69
N ALA A 208 -16.07 -1.45 10.22
CA ALA A 208 -15.75 -2.07 8.93
C ALA A 208 -16.09 -3.56 8.86
N LEU A 209 -15.88 -4.32 9.94
CA LEU A 209 -16.14 -5.76 9.97
C LEU A 209 -17.62 -6.12 9.71
N SER A 210 -18.56 -5.25 10.07
CA SER A 210 -19.99 -5.42 9.83
C SER A 210 -20.45 -4.89 8.47
N SER A 211 -19.55 -4.39 7.65
CA SER A 211 -19.84 -3.78 6.37
C SER A 211 -19.28 -4.59 5.19
N ASP A 212 -19.78 -4.31 3.98
CA ASP A 212 -19.24 -4.82 2.73
C ASP A 212 -18.29 -3.83 2.04
N LEU A 213 -17.76 -2.88 2.82
CA LEU A 213 -16.75 -1.94 2.36
C LEU A 213 -15.43 -2.65 2.04
N PRO A 214 -14.61 -2.12 1.14
CA PRO A 214 -13.32 -2.72 0.79
C PRO A 214 -12.42 -2.96 2.00
N ILE A 215 -12.37 -2.04 2.96
CA ILE A 215 -11.66 -2.26 4.23
C ILE A 215 -12.25 -3.43 5.03
N GLY A 216 -13.57 -3.59 5.06
CA GLY A 216 -14.23 -4.72 5.71
C GLY A 216 -13.87 -6.05 5.05
N ASN A 217 -13.81 -6.09 3.72
CA ASN A 217 -13.39 -7.25 2.95
C ASN A 217 -11.92 -7.60 3.21
N LEU A 218 -11.04 -6.61 3.33
CA LEU A 218 -9.64 -6.81 3.71
C LEU A 218 -9.54 -7.43 5.11
N LEU A 219 -10.23 -6.89 6.10
CA LEU A 219 -10.21 -7.41 7.47
C LEU A 219 -10.74 -8.85 7.58
N LYS A 220 -11.80 -9.18 6.83
CA LYS A 220 -12.40 -10.53 6.80
C LYS A 220 -11.51 -11.58 6.16
N GLN A 221 -10.67 -11.20 5.18
CA GLN A 221 -9.88 -12.13 4.36
C GLN A 221 -8.40 -12.18 4.74
N ALA A 222 -7.88 -11.19 5.48
CA ALA A 222 -6.47 -11.14 5.84
C ALA A 222 -6.06 -12.33 6.70
N GLN A 223 -4.93 -12.94 6.34
CA GLN A 223 -4.26 -13.99 7.11
C GLN A 223 -2.92 -13.52 7.69
N CYS A 224 -2.57 -12.27 7.44
CA CYS A 224 -1.38 -11.61 7.95
C CYS A 224 -1.74 -10.67 9.09
N GLN A 225 -0.71 -10.20 9.81
CA GLN A 225 -0.87 -9.18 10.84
C GLN A 225 -1.32 -7.85 10.22
N ILE A 226 -2.38 -7.25 10.78
CA ILE A 226 -2.83 -5.90 10.43
C ILE A 226 -2.55 -4.99 11.63
N GLU A 227 -1.81 -3.92 11.39
CA GLU A 227 -1.58 -2.87 12.37
C GLU A 227 -2.19 -1.56 11.88
N VAL A 228 -3.06 -0.97 12.70
CA VAL A 228 -3.72 0.30 12.40
C VAL A 228 -3.01 1.41 13.18
N PHE A 229 -2.33 2.27 12.46
CA PHE A 229 -1.66 3.45 12.99
C PHE A 229 -2.62 4.62 12.94
N TRP A 230 -3.08 5.07 14.09
CA TRP A 230 -4.05 6.17 14.19
C TRP A 230 -3.57 7.29 15.11
N CYS A 231 -3.78 8.52 14.66
CA CYS A 231 -3.71 9.73 15.50
C CYS A 231 -4.91 10.65 15.21
N PRO A 232 -5.28 11.53 16.17
CA PRO A 232 -6.39 12.47 16.01
C PRO A 232 -6.18 13.50 14.91
#